data_27303a4e9e10c6921d1268ba08f51303
#
_entry.id   27303a4e9e10c6921d1268ba08f51303
#
_cell.length_a   1.000
_cell.length_b   1.000
_cell.length_c   1.000
_cell.angle_alpha   90.00
_cell.angle_beta   90.00
_cell.angle_gamma   90.00
#
_symmetry.space_group_name_H-M   'P 1'
#
loop_
_entity.id
_entity.type
_entity.pdbx_description
1 polymer ?
#
loop_
_entity_poly.entity_id
_entity_poly.type
_entity_poly.pdbx_seq_one_letter_code
_entity_poly.pdbx_strand_id
1 'polypeptide(L)'
;FNYKPLPQFQPEVFARVRPTDTTMRKSFDKGIEQLAREGTIQILRSLDGLEFFVAAVGKLQFDVLEFRLQSEYRVKVVVDVLPYESSAWLVGDVETFKPPSDALVVKDSQDRAVVLFRSSWSKNFASERNPDHSFRDMG
;
A
#
# COMPACT_ATOMS: atom_id res chain seq x y z
N PHE A 1 -4.54 14.26 -28.31
CA PHE A 1 -4.21 12.94 -27.77
C PHE A 1 -4.48 12.90 -26.29
N ASN A 2 -5.23 11.92 -25.88
CA ASN A 2 -5.50 11.70 -24.47
C ASN A 2 -4.58 10.60 -23.96
N TYR A 3 -3.54 11.01 -23.29
CA TYR A 3 -2.69 10.08 -22.62
C TYR A 3 -3.43 9.51 -21.42
N LYS A 4 -3.60 8.21 -21.40
CA LYS A 4 -4.13 7.53 -20.23
C LYS A 4 -2.96 6.96 -19.43
N PRO A 5 -2.84 7.29 -18.15
CA PRO A 5 -1.87 6.58 -17.32
C PRO A 5 -2.23 5.10 -17.28
N LEU A 6 -1.26 4.28 -16.94
CA LEU A 6 -1.52 2.85 -16.77
C LEU A 6 -2.71 2.68 -15.82
N PRO A 7 -3.68 1.82 -16.17
CA PRO A 7 -4.82 1.61 -15.28
C PRO A 7 -4.33 1.10 -13.93
N GLN A 8 -4.84 1.72 -12.89
CA GLN A 8 -4.56 1.24 -11.54
C GLN A 8 -5.40 0.00 -11.30
N PHE A 9 -4.77 -1.03 -10.76
CA PHE A 9 -5.48 -2.24 -10.40
C PHE A 9 -6.05 -2.10 -8.99
N GLN A 10 -7.10 -2.88 -8.70
CA GLN A 10 -7.60 -3.02 -7.34
C GLN A 10 -6.67 -3.98 -6.60
N PRO A 11 -5.93 -3.52 -5.58
CA PRO A 11 -5.01 -4.41 -4.87
C PRO A 11 -5.76 -5.51 -4.13
N GLU A 12 -5.19 -6.71 -4.14
CA GLU A 12 -5.75 -7.86 -3.46
C GLU A 12 -4.85 -8.38 -2.34
N VAL A 13 -3.57 -8.09 -2.40
CA VAL A 13 -2.60 -8.51 -1.39
C VAL A 13 -1.74 -7.33 -0.98
N PHE A 14 -1.33 -7.34 0.29
CA PHE A 14 -0.58 -6.25 0.90
C PHE A 14 0.57 -6.84 1.69
N ALA A 15 1.68 -6.13 1.72
CA ALA A 15 2.85 -6.57 2.48
C ALA A 15 3.59 -5.36 3.04
N ARG A 16 4.23 -5.55 4.19
CA ARG A 16 5.21 -4.61 4.72
C ARG A 16 6.57 -5.00 4.16
N VAL A 17 7.28 -4.04 3.59
CA VAL A 17 8.58 -4.28 2.99
C VAL A 17 9.62 -3.38 3.64
N ARG A 18 10.75 -3.96 4.03
CA ARG A 18 11.85 -3.19 4.60
C ARG A 18 13.18 -3.77 4.15
N PRO A 19 14.22 -2.93 4.00
CA PRO A 19 15.54 -3.47 3.71
C PRO A 19 16.11 -4.14 4.96
N THR A 20 16.89 -5.20 4.76
CA THR A 20 17.56 -5.88 5.88
C THR A 20 18.72 -5.04 6.44
N ASP A 21 19.28 -4.15 5.63
CA ASP A 21 20.36 -3.27 6.00
C ASP A 21 19.91 -1.82 5.81
N THR A 22 19.87 -1.05 6.89
CA THR A 22 19.42 0.34 6.86
C THR A 22 20.33 1.24 6.04
N THR A 23 21.60 0.85 5.84
CA THR A 23 22.51 1.62 4.98
C THR A 23 22.12 1.56 3.51
N MET A 24 21.29 0.60 3.12
CA MET A 24 20.82 0.42 1.74
C MET A 24 19.49 1.12 1.48
N ARG A 25 19.04 1.97 2.39
CA ARG A 25 17.72 2.60 2.28
C ARG A 25 17.53 3.40 1.00
N LYS A 26 18.56 4.11 0.54
CA LYS A 26 18.47 4.90 -0.69
C LYS A 26 18.26 4.02 -1.92
N SER A 27 19.02 2.91 -2.00
CA SER A 27 18.85 1.97 -3.10
C SER A 27 17.49 1.28 -3.05
N PHE A 28 17.02 0.96 -1.85
CA PHE A 28 15.71 0.41 -1.62
C PHE A 28 14.62 1.36 -2.14
N ASP A 29 14.68 2.62 -1.76
CA ASP A 29 13.69 3.62 -2.17
C ASP A 29 13.65 3.78 -3.69
N LYS A 30 14.82 3.81 -4.34
CA LYS A 30 14.90 3.89 -5.80
C LYS A 30 14.26 2.70 -6.49
N GLY A 31 14.56 1.50 -5.98
CA GLY A 31 14.01 0.28 -6.55
C GLY A 31 12.50 0.20 -6.42
N ILE A 32 11.99 0.54 -5.25
CA ILE A 32 10.56 0.54 -4.98
C ILE A 32 9.84 1.55 -5.88
N GLU A 33 10.38 2.76 -6.02
CA GLU A 33 9.79 3.77 -6.88
C GLU A 33 9.76 3.33 -8.35
N GLN A 34 10.82 2.69 -8.82
CA GLN A 34 10.89 2.21 -10.19
C GLN A 34 9.83 1.14 -10.45
N LEU A 35 9.68 0.19 -9.54
CA LEU A 35 8.68 -0.85 -9.66
C LEU A 35 7.26 -0.29 -9.64
N ALA A 36 7.03 0.74 -8.84
CA ALA A 36 5.73 1.41 -8.79
C ALA A 36 5.43 2.14 -10.11
N ARG A 37 6.44 2.76 -10.72
CA ARG A 37 6.28 3.43 -12.01
C ARG A 37 5.96 2.44 -13.12
N GLU A 38 6.47 1.23 -13.03
CA GLU A 38 6.17 0.17 -14.00
C GLU A 38 4.77 -0.40 -13.84
N GLY A 39 4.06 -0.03 -12.76
CA GLY A 39 2.71 -0.51 -12.51
C GLY A 39 2.64 -1.90 -11.88
N THR A 40 3.77 -2.45 -11.47
CA THR A 40 3.85 -3.78 -10.85
C THR A 40 3.25 -3.78 -9.44
N ILE A 41 3.49 -2.70 -8.70
CA ILE A 41 3.04 -2.56 -7.32
C ILE A 41 2.52 -1.15 -7.09
N GLN A 42 1.80 -0.97 -5.99
CA GLN A 42 1.45 0.35 -5.48
C GLN A 42 2.16 0.55 -4.14
N ILE A 43 2.72 1.74 -3.95
CA ILE A 43 3.42 2.07 -2.71
C ILE A 43 2.44 2.71 -1.74
N LEU A 44 2.46 2.22 -0.50
CA LEU A 44 1.72 2.80 0.61
C LEU A 44 2.71 3.08 1.74
N ARG A 45 2.45 4.13 2.50
CA ARG A 45 3.30 4.51 3.62
C ARG A 45 2.45 4.68 4.86
N SER A 46 3.02 4.39 6.03
CA SER A 46 2.36 4.70 7.29
C SER A 46 2.16 6.21 7.42
N LEU A 47 1.25 6.63 8.28
CA LEU A 47 0.95 8.06 8.46
C LEU A 47 2.17 8.85 8.95
N ASP A 48 3.06 8.21 9.71
CA ASP A 48 4.30 8.81 10.17
C ASP A 48 5.43 8.76 9.15
N GLY A 49 5.23 8.04 8.03
CA GLY A 49 6.22 7.92 6.98
C GLY A 49 7.37 6.98 7.26
N LEU A 50 7.34 6.25 8.38
CA LEU A 50 8.45 5.39 8.79
C LEU A 50 8.40 4.00 8.20
N GLU A 51 7.22 3.51 7.83
CA GLU A 51 7.06 2.17 7.29
C GLU A 51 6.58 2.22 5.85
N PHE A 52 7.08 1.29 5.04
CA PHE A 52 6.65 1.09 3.68
C PHE A 52 5.76 -0.13 3.57
N PHE A 53 4.67 0.03 2.84
CA PHE A 53 3.80 -1.07 2.49
C PHE A 53 3.69 -1.11 0.98
N VAL A 54 3.50 -2.30 0.42
CA VAL A 54 3.26 -2.46 -1.01
C VAL A 54 1.99 -3.24 -1.21
N ALA A 55 1.27 -2.89 -2.25
CA ALA A 55 0.03 -3.55 -2.64
C ALA A 55 0.19 -4.10 -4.04
N ALA A 56 -0.34 -5.29 -4.27
CA ALA A 56 -0.21 -5.96 -5.56
C ALA A 56 -1.46 -6.78 -5.85
N VAL A 57 -1.60 -7.22 -7.11
CA VAL A 57 -2.71 -8.06 -7.53
C VAL A 57 -2.57 -9.48 -6.97
N GLY A 58 -1.35 -9.97 -6.84
CA GLY A 58 -1.10 -11.31 -6.35
C GLY A 58 0.25 -11.43 -5.67
N LYS A 59 0.44 -12.51 -4.92
CA LYS A 59 1.66 -12.74 -4.15
C LYS A 59 2.90 -12.87 -5.02
N LEU A 60 2.74 -13.31 -6.27
CA LEU A 60 3.85 -13.45 -7.19
C LEU A 60 4.58 -12.14 -7.42
N GLN A 61 3.88 -11.02 -7.39
CA GLN A 61 4.50 -9.71 -7.54
C GLN A 61 5.48 -9.40 -6.41
N PHE A 62 5.22 -9.94 -5.22
CA PHE A 62 6.14 -9.77 -4.10
C PHE A 62 7.45 -10.56 -4.32
N ASP A 63 7.36 -11.74 -4.92
CA ASP A 63 8.57 -12.51 -5.29
C ASP A 63 9.37 -11.76 -6.37
N VAL A 64 8.70 -11.19 -7.35
CA VAL A 64 9.34 -10.38 -8.39
C VAL A 64 10.01 -9.15 -7.78
N LEU A 65 9.32 -8.47 -6.86
CA LEU A 65 9.85 -7.32 -6.14
C LEU A 65 11.14 -7.66 -5.43
N GLU A 66 11.13 -8.74 -4.64
CA GLU A 66 12.29 -9.17 -3.87
C GLU A 66 13.47 -9.52 -4.79
N PHE A 67 13.19 -10.28 -5.85
CA PHE A 67 14.19 -10.68 -6.82
C PHE A 67 14.82 -9.46 -7.52
N ARG A 68 14.00 -8.53 -7.97
CA ARG A 68 14.49 -7.36 -8.69
C ARG A 68 15.28 -6.41 -7.81
N LEU A 69 14.83 -6.20 -6.57
CA LEU A 69 15.59 -5.37 -5.62
C LEU A 69 16.94 -5.97 -5.33
N GLN A 70 17.02 -7.29 -5.19
CA GLN A 70 18.29 -7.96 -4.94
C GLN A 70 19.19 -7.95 -6.17
N SER A 71 18.67 -8.23 -7.36
CA SER A 71 19.52 -8.37 -8.55
C SER A 71 19.86 -7.04 -9.21
N GLU A 72 18.96 -6.05 -9.20
CA GLU A 72 19.20 -4.77 -9.87
C GLU A 72 19.76 -3.70 -8.93
N TYR A 73 19.38 -3.73 -7.67
CA TYR A 73 19.77 -2.72 -6.68
C TYR A 73 20.62 -3.27 -5.55
N ARG A 74 20.82 -4.58 -5.55
CA ARG A 74 21.61 -5.31 -4.56
C ARG A 74 21.13 -5.09 -3.13
N VAL A 75 19.83 -4.97 -2.98
CA VAL A 75 19.17 -4.75 -1.69
C VAL A 75 18.40 -6.01 -1.31
N LYS A 76 18.72 -6.58 -0.16
CA LYS A 76 17.93 -7.65 0.42
C LYS A 76 16.80 -7.04 1.25
N VAL A 77 15.61 -7.55 1.07
CA VAL A 77 14.43 -7.04 1.76
C VAL A 77 13.72 -8.15 2.50
N VAL A 78 12.98 -7.76 3.53
CA VAL A 78 12.05 -8.63 4.23
C VAL A 78 10.65 -8.23 3.77
N VAL A 79 9.89 -9.21 3.28
CA VAL A 79 8.53 -9.01 2.82
C VAL A 79 7.60 -9.77 3.76
N ASP A 80 6.82 -9.02 4.55
CA ASP A 80 5.85 -9.58 5.49
C ASP A 80 4.45 -9.41 4.90
N VAL A 81 3.85 -10.51 4.44
CA VAL A 81 2.51 -10.47 3.88
C VAL A 81 1.50 -10.18 4.98
N LEU A 82 0.64 -9.21 4.76
CA LEU A 82 -0.34 -8.76 5.74
C LEU A 82 -1.71 -9.38 5.47
N PRO A 83 -2.53 -9.56 6.52
CA PRO A 83 -3.82 -10.26 6.38
C PRO A 83 -4.97 -9.35 5.92
N TYR A 84 -4.68 -8.35 5.10
CA TYR A 84 -5.72 -7.45 4.60
C TYR A 84 -6.24 -7.96 3.25
N GLU A 85 -7.53 -7.86 3.04
CA GLU A 85 -8.20 -8.36 1.84
C GLU A 85 -8.72 -7.25 0.94
N SER A 86 -8.92 -6.06 1.49
CA SER A 86 -9.43 -4.95 0.70
C SER A 86 -8.84 -3.64 1.17
N SER A 87 -8.98 -2.64 0.30
CA SER A 87 -8.51 -1.30 0.58
C SER A 87 -9.46 -0.29 -0.05
N ALA A 88 -9.47 0.92 0.50
CA ALA A 88 -10.26 2.00 -0.06
C ALA A 88 -9.64 3.33 0.32
N TRP A 89 -9.83 4.34 -0.54
CA TRP A 89 -9.46 5.70 -0.18
C TRP A 89 -10.44 6.25 0.84
N LEU A 90 -9.92 6.90 1.86
CA LEU A 90 -10.75 7.56 2.86
C LEU A 90 -11.16 8.94 2.34
N VAL A 91 -12.45 9.19 2.28
CA VAL A 91 -13.00 10.51 1.96
C VAL A 91 -13.42 11.16 3.26
N GLY A 92 -12.78 12.28 3.60
CA GLY A 92 -13.02 13.00 4.85
C GLY A 92 -11.70 13.29 5.57
N ASP A 93 -11.82 13.84 6.78
CA ASP A 93 -10.66 14.21 7.57
C ASP A 93 -10.08 12.97 8.26
N VAL A 94 -8.83 12.66 7.95
CA VAL A 94 -8.15 11.50 8.52
C VAL A 94 -7.96 11.64 10.03
N GLU A 95 -7.84 12.85 10.53
CA GLU A 95 -7.64 13.09 11.97
C GLU A 95 -8.88 12.76 12.79
N THR A 96 -10.07 12.89 12.20
CA THR A 96 -11.32 12.59 12.88
C THR A 96 -11.81 11.17 12.62
N PHE A 97 -11.13 10.44 11.71
CA PHE A 97 -11.49 9.07 11.39
C PHE A 97 -11.10 8.11 12.51
N LYS A 98 -12.03 7.25 12.89
CA LYS A 98 -11.80 6.22 13.91
C LYS A 98 -11.80 4.85 13.26
N PRO A 99 -10.62 4.32 12.90
CA PRO A 99 -10.55 3.01 12.25
C PRO A 99 -10.92 1.89 13.22
N PRO A 100 -11.47 0.78 12.71
CA PRO A 100 -11.58 -0.45 13.50
C PRO A 100 -10.20 -0.92 13.94
N SER A 101 -10.15 -1.70 15.00
CA SER A 101 -8.88 -2.17 15.56
C SER A 101 -8.10 -3.07 14.59
N ASP A 102 -8.78 -3.71 13.64
CA ASP A 102 -8.17 -4.60 12.65
C ASP A 102 -7.91 -3.91 11.30
N ALA A 103 -8.11 -2.61 11.22
CA ALA A 103 -7.84 -1.84 10.01
C ALA A 103 -6.57 -1.02 10.16
N LEU A 104 -5.92 -0.74 9.04
CA LEU A 104 -4.70 0.06 9.01
C LEU A 104 -4.91 1.26 8.09
N VAL A 105 -4.58 2.45 8.58
CA VAL A 105 -4.64 3.68 7.79
C VAL A 105 -3.24 4.02 7.31
N VAL A 106 -3.10 4.18 6.00
CA VAL A 106 -1.82 4.49 5.35
C VAL A 106 -2.04 5.60 4.33
N LYS A 107 -0.97 6.06 3.70
CA LYS A 107 -1.03 7.04 2.62
C LYS A 107 -0.50 6.43 1.33
N ASP A 108 -1.10 6.80 0.22
CA ASP A 108 -0.59 6.40 -1.10
C ASP A 108 0.50 7.39 -1.58
N SER A 109 0.99 7.19 -2.80
CA SER A 109 2.06 8.01 -3.36
C SER A 109 1.66 9.47 -3.59
N GLN A 110 0.36 9.78 -3.56
CA GLN A 110 -0.17 11.13 -3.71
C GLN A 110 -0.67 11.71 -2.39
N ASP A 111 -0.22 11.17 -1.27
CA ASP A 111 -0.60 11.57 0.08
C ASP A 111 -2.09 11.43 0.40
N ARG A 112 -2.80 10.58 -0.35
CA ARG A 112 -4.20 10.30 -0.05
C ARG A 112 -4.30 9.20 1.00
N ALA A 113 -5.21 9.38 1.95
CA ALA A 113 -5.41 8.38 2.99
C ALA A 113 -6.05 7.13 2.41
N VAL A 114 -5.50 5.98 2.75
CA VAL A 114 -5.99 4.67 2.33
C VAL A 114 -6.20 3.84 3.57
N VAL A 115 -7.33 3.16 3.65
CA VAL A 115 -7.63 2.26 4.77
C VAL A 115 -7.59 0.83 4.26
N LEU A 116 -6.82 -0.01 4.93
CA LEU A 116 -6.72 -1.43 4.63
C LEU A 116 -7.62 -2.19 5.60
N PHE A 117 -8.49 -3.04 5.04
CA PHE A 117 -9.46 -3.80 5.82
C PHE A 117 -9.19 -5.29 5.71
N ARG A 118 -9.35 -6.00 6.81
CA ARG A 118 -9.20 -7.47 6.81
C ARG A 118 -10.36 -8.18 6.12
N SER A 119 -11.52 -7.52 6.07
CA SER A 119 -12.70 -8.11 5.45
C SER A 119 -13.69 -7.02 5.07
N SER A 120 -14.68 -7.36 4.27
CA SER A 120 -15.76 -6.44 3.92
C SER A 120 -16.58 -6.05 5.14
N TRP A 121 -16.67 -6.95 6.14
CA TRP A 121 -17.36 -6.63 7.39
C TRP A 121 -16.67 -5.49 8.13
N SER A 122 -15.33 -5.52 8.20
CA SER A 122 -14.57 -4.43 8.81
C SER A 122 -14.81 -3.10 8.10
N LYS A 123 -14.90 -3.12 6.78
CA LYS A 123 -15.20 -1.92 5.99
C LYS A 123 -16.58 -1.37 6.34
N ASN A 124 -17.59 -2.24 6.41
CA ASN A 124 -18.95 -1.83 6.76
C ASN A 124 -19.00 -1.28 8.18
N PHE A 125 -18.33 -1.92 9.11
CA PHE A 125 -18.26 -1.46 10.49
C PHE A 125 -17.62 -0.09 10.59
N ALA A 126 -16.53 0.15 9.85
CA ALA A 126 -15.86 1.45 9.82
C ALA A 126 -16.78 2.54 9.26
N SER A 127 -17.54 2.21 8.22
CA SER A 127 -18.50 3.15 7.62
C SER A 127 -19.61 3.53 8.60
N GLU A 128 -20.13 2.58 9.35
CA GLU A 128 -21.17 2.85 10.35
C GLU A 128 -20.63 3.69 11.50
N ARG A 129 -19.40 3.42 11.93
CA ARG A 129 -18.77 4.11 13.04
C ARG A 129 -18.35 5.54 12.70
N ASN A 130 -18.14 5.82 11.41
CA ASN A 130 -17.68 7.11 10.93
C ASN A 130 -18.65 7.66 9.87
N PRO A 131 -19.84 8.12 10.27
CA PRO A 131 -20.87 8.51 9.30
C PRO A 131 -20.49 9.76 8.49
N ASP A 132 -19.55 10.56 8.98
CA ASP A 132 -19.07 11.75 8.26
C ASP A 132 -17.96 11.42 7.26
N HIS A 133 -17.59 10.15 7.16
CA HIS A 133 -16.54 9.67 6.26
C HIS A 133 -17.14 8.67 5.27
N SER A 134 -16.53 8.58 4.12
CA SER A 134 -16.90 7.57 3.13
C SER A 134 -15.64 6.92 2.58
N PHE A 135 -15.83 5.83 1.84
CA PHE A 135 -14.74 5.09 1.23
C PHE A 135 -14.94 5.01 -0.26
N ARG A 136 -13.85 5.19 -0.98
CA ARG A 136 -13.84 5.14 -2.43
C ARG A 136 -12.93 4.01 -2.88
N ASP A 137 -13.42 3.16 -3.78
CA ASP A 137 -12.65 2.03 -4.26
C ASP A 137 -11.39 2.50 -5.00
N MET A 138 -10.30 1.77 -4.81
CA MET A 138 -9.05 1.98 -5.52
C MET A 138 -9.08 1.20 -6.84
N GLY A 139 -8.68 1.84 -7.90
CA GLY A 139 -8.59 1.18 -9.18
C GLY A 139 -9.66 1.52 -10.20
#